data_9cd51a5574034352cdc8e5c17bf82394
#
_entry.id   9cd51a5574034352cdc8e5c17bf82394
#
_cell.length_a   1.000
_cell.length_b   1.000
_cell.length_c   1.000
_cell.angle_alpha   90.00
_cell.angle_beta   90.00
_cell.angle_gamma   90.00
#
_symmetry.space_group_name_H-M   'P 1'
#
loop_
_entity.id
_entity.type
_entity.pdbx_description
1 polymer ?
#
loop_
_entity_poly.entity_id
_entity_poly.type
_entity_poly.pdbx_seq_one_letter_code
_entity_poly.pdbx_strand_id
1 'polypeptide(L)'
;PLWCRYGLYCSRADIWVVQQNTLGPFAEPSSLQDDVYRSLEGQPGVAETGNVAYLTMQVKHGGKDVRVMVAGYTPGRLGGPSFLVAGRPIAQSHYEAVADAKTGFEVGDRIRIRRNDYTVVGLTRRMVSSGGDPMVFIPLKDAQEAQFLKDNESIVNDRNRLADNPAINRPGQPGVLKAV
;
A
#
# COMPACT_ATOMS: atom_id res chain seq x y z
N PRO A 1 -14.57 13.43 12.12
CA PRO A 1 -15.24 13.25 10.82
C PRO A 1 -16.16 12.03 10.88
N LEU A 2 -17.33 12.11 10.24
CA LEU A 2 -18.38 11.07 10.27
C LEU A 2 -17.90 9.70 9.76
N TRP A 3 -16.90 9.67 8.90
CA TRP A 3 -16.29 8.46 8.31
C TRP A 3 -15.57 7.56 9.33
N CYS A 4 -15.03 8.13 10.41
CA CYS A 4 -14.40 7.35 11.48
C CYS A 4 -15.38 6.48 12.28
N ARG A 5 -16.68 6.81 12.29
CA ARG A 5 -17.70 6.05 13.02
C ARG A 5 -18.01 4.70 12.39
N TYR A 6 -17.70 4.49 11.12
CA TYR A 6 -18.03 3.25 10.39
C TYR A 6 -16.87 2.25 10.28
N GLY A 7 -15.78 2.45 11.04
CA GLY A 7 -14.65 1.50 11.05
C GLY A 7 -13.79 1.52 9.78
N LEU A 8 -13.98 2.50 8.90
CA LEU A 8 -13.13 2.74 7.75
C LEU A 8 -11.79 3.34 8.20
N TYR A 9 -10.75 3.09 7.42
CA TYR A 9 -9.44 3.69 7.64
C TYR A 9 -9.54 5.21 7.77
N CYS A 10 -9.29 5.70 8.97
CA CYS A 10 -9.20 7.12 9.25
C CYS A 10 -7.76 7.57 9.09
N SER A 11 -7.40 8.01 7.92
CA SER A 11 -6.22 8.85 7.81
C SER A 11 -6.52 10.18 8.50
N ARG A 12 -5.52 10.77 9.13
CA ARG A 12 -5.63 12.11 9.72
C ARG A 12 -5.65 13.22 8.65
N ALA A 13 -5.74 12.84 7.37
CA ALA A 13 -5.75 13.75 6.24
C ALA A 13 -7.15 14.33 6.00
N ASP A 14 -7.23 15.64 5.80
CA ASP A 14 -8.45 16.34 5.44
C ASP A 14 -8.68 16.32 3.92
N ILE A 15 -7.60 16.29 3.14
CA ILE A 15 -7.61 16.32 1.67
C ILE A 15 -6.77 15.17 1.11
N TRP A 16 -7.30 14.54 0.05
CA TRP A 16 -6.59 13.55 -0.74
C TRP A 16 -6.29 14.10 -2.13
N VAL A 17 -5.02 14.03 -2.51
CA VAL A 17 -4.57 14.37 -3.86
C VAL A 17 -4.35 13.07 -4.62
N VAL A 18 -5.03 12.93 -5.76
CA VAL A 18 -5.00 11.75 -6.61
C VAL A 18 -4.77 12.17 -8.05
N GLN A 19 -4.45 11.22 -8.92
CA GLN A 19 -4.31 11.47 -10.35
C GLN A 19 -5.60 12.07 -10.93
N GLN A 20 -5.46 13.00 -11.85
CA GLN A 20 -6.60 13.60 -12.54
C GLN A 20 -7.49 12.53 -13.20
N ASN A 21 -8.80 12.70 -13.12
CA ASN A 21 -9.82 11.79 -13.61
C ASN A 21 -9.91 10.43 -12.89
N THR A 22 -9.45 10.34 -11.63
CA THR A 22 -9.70 9.20 -10.75
C THR A 22 -10.71 9.53 -9.66
N LEU A 23 -11.51 8.54 -9.25
CA LEU A 23 -12.61 8.71 -8.28
C LEU A 23 -12.14 8.73 -6.81
N GLY A 24 -10.85 8.75 -6.56
CA GLY A 24 -10.29 8.82 -5.22
C GLY A 24 -9.37 7.65 -4.85
N PRO A 25 -8.75 7.71 -3.66
CA PRO A 25 -7.63 6.82 -3.32
C PRO A 25 -8.00 5.35 -3.14
N PHE A 26 -9.28 5.03 -3.00
CA PHE A 26 -9.75 3.67 -2.73
C PHE A 26 -10.59 3.06 -3.84
N ALA A 27 -10.99 3.86 -4.82
CA ALA A 27 -11.88 3.43 -5.89
C ALA A 27 -11.12 2.96 -7.13
N GLU A 28 -10.02 3.63 -7.46
CA GLU A 28 -9.25 3.38 -8.67
C GLU A 28 -7.74 3.52 -8.40
N PRO A 29 -6.90 2.77 -9.11
CA PRO A 29 -5.45 2.97 -9.07
C PRO A 29 -5.10 4.40 -9.49
N SER A 30 -4.31 5.07 -8.68
CA SER A 30 -3.80 6.41 -8.93
C SER A 30 -2.28 6.39 -8.84
N SER A 31 -1.61 6.96 -9.84
CA SER A 31 -0.16 7.11 -9.85
C SER A 31 0.20 8.58 -9.86
N LEU A 32 0.92 9.02 -8.84
CA LEU A 32 1.50 10.34 -8.72
C LEU A 32 3.03 10.23 -8.67
N GLN A 33 3.72 11.26 -9.14
CA GLN A 33 5.15 11.36 -8.94
C GLN A 33 5.46 11.52 -7.45
N ASP A 34 6.56 10.90 -7.01
CA ASP A 34 6.90 10.81 -5.58
C ASP A 34 7.23 12.19 -4.96
N ASP A 35 7.55 13.18 -5.78
CA ASP A 35 7.93 14.55 -5.37
C ASP A 35 6.74 15.54 -5.27
N VAL A 36 5.54 15.14 -5.70
CA VAL A 36 4.34 16.01 -5.68
C VAL A 36 4.07 16.55 -4.28
N TYR A 37 4.30 15.77 -3.23
CA TYR A 37 4.07 16.21 -1.85
C TYR A 37 4.89 17.46 -1.49
N ARG A 38 6.11 17.62 -2.04
CA ARG A 38 6.95 18.81 -1.79
C ARG A 38 6.35 20.09 -2.34
N SER A 39 5.73 20.03 -3.51
CA SER A 39 5.04 21.17 -4.09
C SER A 39 3.78 21.53 -3.31
N LEU A 40 3.15 20.55 -2.67
CA LEU A 40 1.97 20.75 -1.82
C LEU A 40 2.36 21.34 -0.44
N GLU A 41 3.48 20.94 0.15
CA GLU A 41 3.97 21.51 1.42
C GLU A 41 4.19 23.02 1.36
N GLY A 42 4.53 23.55 0.17
CA GLY A 42 4.72 24.98 -0.05
C GLY A 42 3.44 25.79 -0.23
N GLN A 43 2.25 25.17 -0.25
CA GLN A 43 1.00 25.88 -0.46
C GLN A 43 0.46 26.50 0.84
N PRO A 44 -0.05 27.75 0.78
CA PRO A 44 -0.68 28.38 1.93
C PRO A 44 -1.85 27.54 2.46
N GLY A 45 -1.89 27.30 3.77
CA GLY A 45 -2.95 26.54 4.44
C GLY A 45 -2.70 25.04 4.51
N VAL A 46 -1.62 24.51 3.92
CA VAL A 46 -1.20 23.11 4.09
C VAL A 46 -0.31 22.99 5.32
N ALA A 47 -0.75 22.24 6.31
CA ALA A 47 0.00 22.03 7.55
C ALA A 47 0.99 20.86 7.44
N GLU A 48 0.60 19.77 6.78
CA GLU A 48 1.40 18.55 6.63
C GLU A 48 0.96 17.79 5.40
N THR A 49 1.90 17.12 4.74
CA THR A 49 1.64 16.22 3.61
C THR A 49 2.24 14.84 3.86
N GLY A 50 1.70 13.82 3.21
CA GLY A 50 2.21 12.46 3.29
C GLY A 50 1.89 11.66 2.05
N ASN A 51 2.88 10.94 1.54
CA ASN A 51 2.68 9.99 0.45
C ASN A 51 2.19 8.67 1.00
N VAL A 52 1.22 8.07 0.31
CA VAL A 52 0.71 6.74 0.64
C VAL A 52 0.65 5.90 -0.63
N ALA A 53 1.11 4.67 -0.53
CA ALA A 53 0.99 3.68 -1.60
C ALA A 53 0.07 2.54 -1.14
N TYR A 54 -0.91 2.17 -1.95
CA TYR A 54 -1.84 1.08 -1.65
C TYR A 54 -1.64 -0.07 -2.62
N LEU A 55 -1.61 -1.28 -2.08
CA LEU A 55 -1.66 -2.50 -2.88
C LEU A 55 -2.50 -3.56 -2.16
N THR A 56 -3.34 -4.27 -2.92
CA THR A 56 -4.11 -5.40 -2.40
C THR A 56 -3.40 -6.69 -2.75
N MET A 57 -3.25 -7.57 -1.76
CA MET A 57 -2.61 -8.86 -1.95
C MET A 57 -3.10 -9.91 -0.96
N GLN A 58 -2.70 -11.15 -1.18
CA GLN A 58 -2.89 -12.24 -0.23
C GLN A 58 -1.60 -12.49 0.53
N VAL A 59 -1.69 -12.65 1.83
CA VAL A 59 -0.59 -13.02 2.72
C VAL A 59 -0.94 -14.32 3.42
N LYS A 60 0.06 -15.14 3.70
CA LYS A 60 -0.13 -16.42 4.39
C LYS A 60 -0.05 -16.21 5.90
N HIS A 61 -1.06 -16.70 6.62
CA HIS A 61 -1.07 -16.77 8.07
C HIS A 61 -1.64 -18.12 8.53
N GLY A 62 -0.87 -18.89 9.33
CA GLY A 62 -1.32 -20.19 9.83
C GLY A 62 -1.76 -21.20 8.74
N GLY A 63 -1.13 -21.15 7.55
CA GLY A 63 -1.48 -22.00 6.42
C GLY A 63 -2.71 -21.55 5.62
N LYS A 64 -3.32 -20.43 5.98
CA LYS A 64 -4.47 -19.84 5.26
C LYS A 64 -4.02 -18.58 4.52
N ASP A 65 -4.63 -18.34 3.37
CA ASP A 65 -4.46 -17.08 2.64
C ASP A 65 -5.42 -16.02 3.18
N VAL A 66 -4.88 -14.92 3.68
CA VAL A 66 -5.64 -13.77 4.17
C VAL A 66 -5.46 -12.63 3.16
N ARG A 67 -6.58 -12.15 2.61
CA ARG A 67 -6.58 -10.98 1.75
C ARG A 67 -6.41 -9.74 2.60
N VAL A 68 -5.44 -8.89 2.25
CA VAL A 68 -5.12 -7.67 2.97
C VAL A 68 -4.91 -6.51 2.00
N MET A 69 -5.20 -5.30 2.47
CA MET A 69 -4.75 -4.08 1.82
C MET A 69 -3.48 -3.58 2.51
N VAL A 70 -2.39 -3.59 1.79
CA VAL A 70 -1.11 -3.05 2.28
C VAL A 70 -1.08 -1.55 2.00
N ALA A 71 -0.81 -0.76 3.04
CA ALA A 71 -0.64 0.68 2.98
C ALA A 71 0.81 1.04 3.32
N GLY A 72 1.54 1.55 2.34
CA GLY A 72 2.87 2.10 2.55
C GLY A 72 2.80 3.57 2.91
N TYR A 73 3.48 3.97 3.98
CA TYR A 73 3.55 5.35 4.43
C TYR A 73 4.93 5.69 5.00
N THR A 74 5.24 6.97 5.12
CA THR A 74 6.47 7.41 5.77
C THR A 74 6.23 7.52 7.28
N PRO A 75 6.96 6.76 8.13
CA PRO A 75 6.83 6.86 9.57
C PRO A 75 6.98 8.29 10.06
N GLY A 76 6.08 8.72 10.93
CA GLY A 76 6.03 10.11 11.45
C GLY A 76 5.27 11.10 10.58
N ARG A 77 4.81 10.70 9.37
CA ARG A 77 3.96 11.53 8.50
C ARG A 77 2.54 10.98 8.38
N LEU A 78 1.68 11.73 7.68
CA LEU A 78 0.31 11.31 7.39
C LEU A 78 0.26 10.00 6.59
N GLY A 79 -0.82 9.25 6.77
CA GLY A 79 -1.08 8.00 6.05
C GLY A 79 -0.83 6.72 6.85
N GLY A 80 -0.23 6.82 8.04
CA GLY A 80 -0.06 5.69 8.95
C GLY A 80 -1.33 5.32 9.74
N PRO A 81 -1.25 4.28 10.58
CA PRO A 81 -2.37 3.87 11.43
C PRO A 81 -2.73 4.98 12.41
N SER A 82 -4.03 5.25 12.59
CA SER A 82 -4.51 6.33 13.47
C SER A 82 -4.26 6.05 14.94
N PHE A 83 -4.21 4.78 15.33
CA PHE A 83 -3.95 4.34 16.69
C PHE A 83 -3.43 2.89 16.71
N LEU A 84 -2.80 2.51 17.80
CA LEU A 84 -2.37 1.15 18.08
C LEU A 84 -3.12 0.59 19.29
N VAL A 85 -3.40 -0.69 19.25
CA VAL A 85 -3.99 -1.44 20.38
C VAL A 85 -2.97 -2.31 21.10
N ALA A 86 -1.85 -2.65 20.44
CA ALA A 86 -0.74 -3.38 21.02
C ALA A 86 0.57 -3.07 20.28
N GLY A 87 1.69 -3.29 20.92
CA GLY A 87 3.01 -3.09 20.34
C GLY A 87 3.41 -1.62 20.21
N ARG A 88 4.18 -1.31 19.17
CA ARG A 88 4.74 0.02 18.88
C ARG A 88 4.54 0.42 17.43
N PRO A 89 4.67 1.71 17.10
CA PRO A 89 4.69 2.15 15.71
C PRO A 89 5.94 1.66 14.98
N ILE A 90 5.89 1.70 13.64
CA ILE A 90 7.05 1.45 12.80
C ILE A 90 8.13 2.48 13.12
N ALA A 91 9.32 2.02 13.46
CA ALA A 91 10.48 2.84 13.76
C ALA A 91 11.61 2.64 12.74
N GLN A 92 11.67 1.49 12.10
CA GLN A 92 12.68 1.19 11.09
C GLN A 92 12.17 1.55 9.69
N SER A 93 13.10 1.89 8.81
CA SER A 93 12.79 2.26 7.42
C SER A 93 12.38 1.07 6.56
N HIS A 94 12.62 -0.17 7.03
CA HIS A 94 12.38 -1.40 6.29
C HIS A 94 11.96 -2.55 7.22
N TYR A 95 11.21 -3.50 6.68
CA TYR A 95 10.90 -4.82 7.25
C TYR A 95 10.14 -4.83 8.59
N GLU A 96 9.49 -3.73 8.94
CA GLU A 96 8.53 -3.67 10.02
C GLU A 96 7.11 -3.49 9.47
N ALA A 97 6.14 -4.07 10.15
CA ALA A 97 4.73 -3.94 9.79
C ALA A 97 3.85 -3.69 11.02
N VAL A 98 2.78 -2.94 10.81
CA VAL A 98 1.65 -2.84 11.74
C VAL A 98 0.44 -3.46 11.08
N ALA A 99 -0.17 -4.45 11.70
CA ALA A 99 -1.30 -5.19 11.13
C ALA A 99 -2.62 -4.87 11.85
N ASP A 100 -3.73 -4.91 11.14
CA ASP A 100 -5.04 -4.90 11.80
C ASP A 100 -5.30 -6.24 12.49
N ALA A 101 -5.85 -6.21 13.69
CA ALA A 101 -6.16 -7.41 14.48
C ALA A 101 -7.06 -8.42 13.73
N LYS A 102 -7.85 -7.97 12.74
CA LYS A 102 -8.69 -8.82 11.89
C LYS A 102 -7.86 -9.75 10.98
N THR A 103 -6.58 -9.45 10.76
CA THR A 103 -5.68 -10.33 10.00
C THR A 103 -5.34 -11.62 10.75
N GLY A 104 -5.46 -11.62 12.08
CA GLY A 104 -5.09 -12.72 12.96
C GLY A 104 -3.61 -12.72 13.38
N PHE A 105 -2.78 -11.82 12.84
CA PHE A 105 -1.38 -11.71 13.26
C PHE A 105 -1.24 -11.17 14.69
N GLU A 106 -0.16 -11.59 15.35
CA GLU A 106 0.25 -11.11 16.66
C GLU A 106 1.56 -10.31 16.58
N VAL A 107 1.85 -9.53 17.61
CA VAL A 107 3.13 -8.80 17.70
C VAL A 107 4.27 -9.79 17.77
N GLY A 108 5.24 -9.66 16.88
CA GLY A 108 6.37 -10.58 16.73
C GLY A 108 6.24 -11.56 15.56
N ASP A 109 5.05 -11.72 15.01
CA ASP A 109 4.83 -12.57 13.84
C ASP A 109 5.57 -12.05 12.62
N ARG A 110 5.79 -12.94 11.65
CA ARG A 110 6.36 -12.60 10.36
C ARG A 110 5.30 -12.66 9.26
N ILE A 111 5.20 -11.59 8.51
CA ILE A 111 4.36 -11.49 7.31
C ILE A 111 5.27 -11.46 6.09
N ARG A 112 5.03 -12.37 5.14
CA ARG A 112 5.71 -12.31 3.84
C ARG A 112 4.90 -11.47 2.88
N ILE A 113 5.50 -10.34 2.48
CA ILE A 113 4.95 -9.43 1.47
C ILE A 113 5.86 -9.49 0.25
N ARG A 114 5.38 -10.10 -0.82
CA ARG A 114 6.16 -10.39 -2.03
C ARG A 114 7.41 -11.24 -1.71
N ARG A 115 8.60 -10.64 -1.78
CA ARG A 115 9.89 -11.32 -1.58
C ARG A 115 10.48 -11.09 -0.19
N ASN A 116 9.94 -10.14 0.55
CA ASN A 116 10.49 -9.71 1.83
C ASN A 116 9.63 -10.17 3.00
N ASP A 117 10.28 -10.49 4.11
CA ASP A 117 9.64 -10.84 5.36
C ASP A 117 9.63 -9.61 6.29
N TYR A 118 8.45 -9.31 6.83
CA TYR A 118 8.21 -8.18 7.73
C TYR A 118 7.86 -8.69 9.12
N THR A 119 8.42 -8.06 10.14
CA THR A 119 8.05 -8.34 11.53
C THR A 119 6.89 -7.45 11.94
N VAL A 120 5.82 -8.03 12.47
CA VAL A 120 4.70 -7.31 13.05
C VAL A 120 5.15 -6.68 14.36
N VAL A 121 5.32 -5.35 14.38
CA VAL A 121 5.77 -4.60 15.56
C VAL A 121 4.63 -3.97 16.34
N GLY A 122 3.45 -3.88 15.74
CA GLY A 122 2.27 -3.33 16.37
C GLY A 122 0.98 -3.82 15.75
N LEU A 123 -0.09 -3.70 16.50
CA LEU A 123 -1.43 -4.03 16.06
C LEU A 123 -2.33 -2.82 16.14
N THR A 124 -3.20 -2.70 15.16
CA THR A 124 -4.32 -1.75 15.15
C THR A 124 -5.65 -2.52 15.14
N ARG A 125 -6.76 -1.83 15.20
CA ARG A 125 -8.10 -2.42 15.17
C ARG A 125 -9.05 -1.59 14.32
N ARG A 126 -9.93 -2.29 13.58
CA ARG A 126 -10.96 -1.68 12.71
C ARG A 126 -10.38 -0.82 11.59
N MET A 127 -9.14 -1.07 11.21
CA MET A 127 -8.52 -0.47 10.04
C MET A 127 -8.76 -1.39 8.86
N VAL A 128 -9.80 -1.08 8.08
CA VAL A 128 -10.21 -1.88 6.92
C VAL A 128 -10.32 -0.98 5.70
N SER A 129 -10.09 -1.55 4.53
CA SER A 129 -10.32 -0.89 3.25
C SER A 129 -11.81 -0.68 2.98
N SER A 130 -12.15 0.06 1.95
CA SER A 130 -13.53 0.21 1.47
C SER A 130 -14.17 -1.14 1.08
N GLY A 131 -13.37 -2.12 0.67
CA GLY A 131 -13.79 -3.49 0.38
C GLY A 131 -13.92 -4.39 1.61
N GLY A 132 -13.59 -3.89 2.81
CA GLY A 132 -13.64 -4.67 4.06
C GLY A 132 -12.39 -5.51 4.33
N ASP A 133 -11.37 -5.43 3.48
CA ASP A 133 -10.10 -6.12 3.69
C ASP A 133 -9.32 -5.46 4.84
N PRO A 134 -8.76 -6.24 5.78
CA PRO A 134 -7.94 -5.70 6.85
C PRO A 134 -6.67 -5.05 6.30
N MET A 135 -6.21 -3.98 6.95
CA MET A 135 -5.04 -3.23 6.52
C MET A 135 -3.77 -3.72 7.20
N VAL A 136 -2.68 -3.66 6.44
CA VAL A 136 -1.30 -3.88 6.92
C VAL A 136 -0.49 -2.67 6.51
N PHE A 137 0.14 -2.00 7.47
CA PHE A 137 0.95 -0.81 7.24
C PHE A 137 2.42 -1.20 7.19
N ILE A 138 3.15 -0.70 6.19
CA ILE A 138 4.59 -0.89 6.02
C ILE A 138 5.26 0.42 5.62
N PRO A 139 6.60 0.53 5.67
CA PRO A 139 7.29 1.70 5.15
C PRO A 139 6.98 1.96 3.67
N LEU A 140 6.86 3.24 3.29
CA LEU A 140 6.50 3.65 1.93
C LEU A 140 7.40 3.05 0.85
N LYS A 141 8.71 3.08 1.07
CA LYS A 141 9.69 2.54 0.11
C LYS A 141 9.50 1.05 -0.15
N ASP A 142 9.19 0.30 0.89
CA ASP A 142 8.93 -1.13 0.78
C ASP A 142 7.64 -1.41 0.01
N ALA A 143 6.60 -0.60 0.23
CA ALA A 143 5.35 -0.70 -0.52
C ALA A 143 5.54 -0.35 -2.01
N GLN A 144 6.32 0.69 -2.30
CA GLN A 144 6.66 1.06 -3.66
C GLN A 144 7.45 -0.06 -4.36
N GLU A 145 8.47 -0.62 -3.70
CA GLU A 145 9.20 -1.78 -4.22
C GLU A 145 8.26 -2.97 -4.47
N ALA A 146 7.41 -3.30 -3.50
CA ALA A 146 6.45 -4.40 -3.62
C ALA A 146 5.45 -4.19 -4.78
N GLN A 147 5.09 -2.96 -5.10
CA GLN A 147 4.20 -2.62 -6.21
C GLN A 147 4.85 -2.90 -7.58
N PHE A 148 6.16 -2.66 -7.71
CA PHE A 148 6.89 -2.88 -8.97
C PHE A 148 7.39 -4.31 -9.14
N LEU A 149 7.50 -5.10 -8.07
CA LEU A 149 7.90 -6.49 -8.13
C LEU A 149 6.77 -7.33 -8.75
N LYS A 150 7.00 -7.83 -9.95
CA LYS A 150 6.12 -8.84 -10.58
C LYS A 150 6.34 -10.20 -9.91
N ASP A 151 5.26 -10.93 -9.66
CA ASP A 151 5.34 -12.34 -9.25
C ASP A 151 5.91 -13.18 -10.39
N ASN A 152 6.54 -14.31 -10.05
CA ASN A 152 7.10 -15.22 -11.06
C ASN A 152 6.06 -15.66 -12.09
N GLU A 153 4.83 -15.89 -11.68
CA GLU A 153 3.71 -16.21 -12.58
C GLU A 153 3.37 -15.09 -13.53
N SER A 154 3.35 -13.84 -13.06
CA SER A 154 3.15 -12.67 -13.93
C SER A 154 4.27 -12.54 -14.96
N ILE A 155 5.52 -12.82 -14.58
CA ILE A 155 6.66 -12.79 -15.50
C ILE A 155 6.53 -13.88 -16.55
N VAL A 156 6.12 -15.09 -16.15
CA VAL A 156 5.90 -16.22 -17.08
C VAL A 156 4.75 -15.90 -18.04
N ASN A 157 3.64 -15.36 -17.53
CA ASN A 157 2.49 -14.99 -18.35
C ASN A 157 2.82 -13.85 -19.32
N ASP A 158 3.59 -12.85 -18.90
CA ASP A 158 4.07 -11.78 -19.79
C ASP A 158 5.00 -12.34 -20.88
N ARG A 159 5.89 -13.27 -20.55
CA ARG A 159 6.76 -13.95 -21.53
C ARG A 159 5.95 -14.76 -22.53
N ASN A 160 4.95 -15.51 -22.06
CA ASN A 160 4.06 -16.28 -22.93
C ASN A 160 3.25 -15.36 -23.85
N ARG A 161 2.69 -14.26 -23.35
CA ARG A 161 1.99 -13.28 -24.17
C ARG A 161 2.88 -12.61 -25.22
N LEU A 162 4.15 -12.35 -24.90
CA LEU A 162 5.13 -11.79 -25.83
C LEU A 162 5.55 -12.85 -26.88
N ALA A 163 5.62 -14.14 -26.50
CA ALA A 163 5.90 -15.22 -27.43
C ALA A 163 4.74 -15.44 -28.42
N ASP A 164 3.51 -15.38 -27.93
CA ASP A 164 2.29 -15.56 -28.73
C ASP A 164 1.96 -14.35 -29.63
N ASN A 165 2.49 -13.17 -29.32
CA ASN A 165 2.25 -11.96 -30.08
C ASN A 165 3.50 -11.08 -30.25
N PRO A 166 4.46 -11.48 -31.11
CA PRO A 166 5.74 -10.76 -31.30
C PRO A 166 5.57 -9.34 -31.87
N ALA A 167 4.37 -8.99 -32.38
CA ALA A 167 4.07 -7.63 -32.87
C ALA A 167 4.05 -6.56 -31.75
N ILE A 168 3.96 -6.96 -30.46
CA ILE A 168 3.97 -6.06 -29.32
C ILE A 168 5.39 -5.57 -29.00
N ASN A 169 6.41 -6.30 -29.46
CA ASN A 169 7.82 -6.04 -29.16
C ASN A 169 8.49 -5.29 -30.32
N ARG A 170 8.05 -4.07 -30.63
CA ARG A 170 8.75 -3.20 -31.60
C ARG A 170 9.93 -2.54 -30.88
N PRO A 171 11.19 -2.75 -31.33
CA PRO A 171 12.32 -2.02 -30.80
C PRO A 171 12.16 -0.52 -31.11
N GLY A 172 12.11 0.31 -30.09
CA GLY A 172 12.05 1.78 -30.21
C GLY A 172 10.78 2.47 -29.70
N GLN A 173 9.76 1.75 -29.23
CA GLN A 173 8.69 2.36 -28.45
C GLN A 173 8.94 2.13 -26.96
N PRO A 174 8.99 3.20 -26.12
CA PRO A 174 8.96 3.01 -24.69
C PRO A 174 7.69 2.24 -24.35
N GLY A 175 7.84 1.08 -23.71
CA GLY A 175 6.71 0.23 -23.34
C GLY A 175 5.71 1.07 -22.55
N VAL A 176 4.53 1.29 -23.12
CA VAL A 176 3.38 1.79 -22.38
C VAL A 176 3.01 0.70 -21.40
N LEU A 177 3.51 0.80 -20.17
CA LEU A 177 3.02 0.02 -19.05
C LEU A 177 1.57 0.44 -18.84
N LYS A 178 0.63 -0.25 -19.50
CA LYS A 178 -0.76 -0.22 -19.08
C LYS A 178 -0.82 -0.95 -17.75
N ALA A 179 -0.87 -0.20 -16.66
CA ALA A 179 -1.34 -0.71 -15.41
C ALA A 179 -2.80 -1.13 -15.62
N VAL A 180 -3.08 -2.41 -15.48
CA VAL A 180 -4.42 -2.98 -15.37
C VAL A 180 -4.69 -3.19 -13.90
#